data_61b30fabfdf3b6b72887b7c7f1da56ad
#
_entry.id   61b30fabfdf3b6b72887b7c7f1da56ad
#
_cell.length_a   1.000
_cell.length_b   1.000
_cell.length_c   1.000
_cell.angle_alpha   90.00
_cell.angle_beta   90.00
_cell.angle_gamma   90.00
#
_symmetry.space_group_name_H-M   'P 1'
#
loop_
_entity.id
_entity.type
_entity.pdbx_description
1 polymer ?
#
loop_
_entity_poly.entity_id
_entity_poly.type
_entity_poly.pdbx_seq_one_letter_code
_entity_poly.pdbx_strand_id
1 'polypeptide(L)'
;MAVLTKQAQRKVQQVIDDNAAELRSIPGFVAAEPGFPLVDGTFVTKPAIIVLVNHKRPLSHLLDEELAPRRLGGYPVHVMQADPLRQLQELDAAAKDRLATAASATYTYRPIEGNPIDKPVLVSRPLLCHVGPDAGWPVLQRFLKAAKKTLSVAIYDFNAAYIAKTLIESAEAKDLDITVNWDNTPTIPDETDTFKTIRRKLRQRFHDAIVQTGSGRRFANSYHEKVAVRDSSAFWLSSGNWTLRSQPDIDPVEHPETGAGMYGKYNREWHVVVSDKQLAKVFETYIRYDFEQSLREAEEDRDRARPAVAAALPDLFVPIEDVLDPAALAAKPVPVAPLNLPSDGGAIEIQPVLTPDNYVDRVTSLLAAAKRSVFMQFAYINYSDDAADAPFMAMLDVLKAITTRDDIDTRIIVDRRDAAAKVGVLVKHGFNQAVFRQQTNIHNKGIVVDGKGVLVSSANWSGDGVLRNRDAGLIIRNRDIAAYYERVFRDDWDNRATKIAEPQPAMLAPAGAATPPGMARISWHDYFDS
;
A
#
# COMPACT_ATOMS: atom_id res chain seq x y z
N MET A 1 19.22 20.42 6.33
CA MET A 1 18.65 19.42 7.26
C MET A 1 19.73 18.49 7.77
N ALA A 2 19.59 17.99 9.00
CA ALA A 2 20.61 17.11 9.55
C ALA A 2 20.40 15.69 8.99
N VAL A 3 21.46 15.14 8.42
CA VAL A 3 21.54 13.72 8.03
C VAL A 3 22.36 13.01 9.11
N LEU A 4 21.95 11.81 9.49
CA LEU A 4 22.77 10.99 10.37
C LEU A 4 23.95 10.44 9.57
N THR A 5 25.10 11.12 9.66
CA THR A 5 26.29 10.80 8.86
C THR A 5 26.80 9.39 9.17
N LYS A 6 27.42 8.72 8.20
CA LYS A 6 28.04 7.38 8.39
C LYS A 6 29.04 7.36 9.56
N GLN A 7 29.75 8.47 9.80
CA GLN A 7 30.66 8.59 10.93
C GLN A 7 29.91 8.63 12.27
N ALA A 8 28.79 9.40 12.36
CA ALA A 8 27.97 9.44 13.56
C ALA A 8 27.31 8.08 13.82
N GLN A 9 26.78 7.42 12.77
CA GLN A 9 26.24 6.06 12.88
C GLN A 9 27.25 5.09 13.47
N ARG A 10 28.48 5.05 12.93
CA ARG A 10 29.55 4.17 13.43
C ARG A 10 29.90 4.43 14.89
N LYS A 11 29.98 5.70 15.31
CA LYS A 11 30.29 6.05 16.70
C LYS A 11 29.16 5.60 17.66
N VAL A 12 27.91 5.81 17.30
CA VAL A 12 26.77 5.35 18.10
C VAL A 12 26.72 3.83 18.12
N GLN A 13 26.94 3.17 16.97
CA GLN A 13 26.96 1.71 16.88
C GLN A 13 28.05 1.10 17.78
N GLN A 14 29.25 1.68 17.81
CA GLN A 14 30.30 1.21 18.71
C GLN A 14 29.85 1.26 20.19
N VAL A 15 29.19 2.34 20.61
CA VAL A 15 28.65 2.43 21.97
C VAL A 15 27.59 1.37 22.24
N ILE A 16 26.73 1.07 21.26
CA ILE A 16 25.72 0.01 21.35
C ILE A 16 26.40 -1.34 21.53
N ASP A 17 27.44 -1.65 20.72
CA ASP A 17 28.15 -2.91 20.75
C ASP A 17 28.93 -3.10 22.09
N ASP A 18 29.55 -2.03 22.57
CA ASP A 18 30.30 -2.03 23.85
C ASP A 18 29.39 -2.23 25.08
N ASN A 19 28.07 -1.91 24.96
CA ASN A 19 27.08 -2.00 26.04
C ASN A 19 25.96 -3.00 25.73
N ALA A 20 26.20 -3.94 24.84
CA ALA A 20 25.15 -4.85 24.32
C ALA A 20 24.50 -5.70 25.43
N ALA A 21 25.26 -6.06 26.50
CA ALA A 21 24.72 -6.83 27.64
C ALA A 21 23.66 -6.02 28.42
N GLU A 22 23.95 -4.75 28.71
CA GLU A 22 23.05 -3.83 29.43
C GLU A 22 21.79 -3.57 28.60
N LEU A 23 21.94 -3.30 27.30
CA LEU A 23 20.79 -3.06 26.41
C LEU A 23 19.88 -4.28 26.29
N ARG A 24 20.44 -5.48 26.21
CA ARG A 24 19.66 -6.74 26.15
C ARG A 24 18.93 -7.08 27.44
N SER A 25 19.31 -6.49 28.58
CA SER A 25 18.59 -6.68 29.84
C SER A 25 17.30 -5.88 29.93
N ILE A 26 17.09 -4.91 29.02
CA ILE A 26 15.84 -4.13 28.95
C ILE A 26 14.68 -5.06 28.60
N PRO A 27 13.58 -5.07 29.36
CA PRO A 27 12.44 -5.95 29.12
C PRO A 27 11.86 -5.79 27.72
N GLY A 28 11.70 -6.92 27.02
CA GLY A 28 11.16 -6.93 25.66
C GLY A 28 12.13 -6.40 24.59
N PHE A 29 13.42 -6.31 24.90
CA PHE A 29 14.42 -5.87 23.94
C PHE A 29 14.34 -6.65 22.62
N VAL A 30 14.31 -5.92 21.52
CA VAL A 30 14.33 -6.46 20.14
C VAL A 30 15.67 -6.11 19.48
N ALA A 31 15.99 -4.80 19.44
CA ALA A 31 17.22 -4.32 18.83
C ALA A 31 17.64 -2.96 19.43
N ALA A 32 18.87 -2.55 19.14
CA ALA A 32 19.30 -1.17 19.35
C ALA A 32 20.03 -0.67 18.11
N GLU A 33 19.77 0.58 17.72
CA GLU A 33 20.36 1.15 16.51
C GLU A 33 20.60 2.66 16.61
N PRO A 34 21.53 3.21 15.81
CA PRO A 34 21.70 4.66 15.69
C PRO A 34 20.50 5.31 15.02
N GLY A 35 19.95 6.37 15.63
CA GLY A 35 18.79 7.04 15.06
C GLY A 35 18.57 8.46 15.58
N PHE A 36 17.41 9.01 15.25
CA PHE A 36 16.88 10.26 15.77
C PHE A 36 15.65 9.97 16.63
N PRO A 37 15.63 10.40 17.89
CA PRO A 37 14.46 10.17 18.76
C PRO A 37 13.26 10.99 18.29
N LEU A 38 12.08 10.39 18.36
CA LEU A 38 10.80 11.07 18.15
C LEU A 38 10.31 11.63 19.49
N VAL A 39 10.16 12.96 19.58
CA VAL A 39 9.69 13.66 20.79
C VAL A 39 8.58 14.62 20.37
N ASP A 40 7.40 14.50 20.97
CA ASP A 40 6.22 15.34 20.70
C ASP A 40 5.92 15.50 19.20
N GLY A 41 6.00 14.39 18.46
CA GLY A 41 5.73 14.35 17.01
C GLY A 41 6.81 14.98 16.15
N THR A 42 8.01 15.17 16.67
CA THR A 42 9.14 15.75 15.95
C THR A 42 10.40 14.90 16.15
N PHE A 43 11.07 14.50 15.07
CA PHE A 43 12.36 13.84 15.15
C PHE A 43 13.45 14.84 15.55
N VAL A 44 14.06 14.60 16.70
CA VAL A 44 15.18 15.42 17.20
C VAL A 44 16.44 15.00 16.44
N THR A 45 16.92 15.85 15.54
CA THR A 45 18.04 15.55 14.62
C THR A 45 19.41 15.59 15.30
N LYS A 46 19.50 14.99 16.49
CA LYS A 46 20.75 14.72 17.21
C LYS A 46 20.92 13.21 17.36
N PRO A 47 22.11 12.67 17.06
CA PRO A 47 22.36 11.23 17.17
C PRO A 47 22.00 10.69 18.55
N ALA A 48 21.29 9.58 18.58
CA ALA A 48 20.83 8.88 19.79
C ALA A 48 20.93 7.37 19.58
N ILE A 49 20.84 6.62 20.66
CA ILE A 49 20.61 5.19 20.67
C ILE A 49 19.10 4.98 20.72
N ILE A 50 18.55 4.39 19.67
CA ILE A 50 17.15 3.98 19.63
C ILE A 50 17.08 2.52 20.07
N VAL A 51 16.48 2.26 21.21
CA VAL A 51 16.22 0.91 21.72
C VAL A 51 14.82 0.50 21.27
N LEU A 52 14.74 -0.56 20.50
CA LEU A 52 13.51 -1.14 20.01
C LEU A 52 13.06 -2.26 20.96
N VAL A 53 11.81 -2.18 21.42
CA VAL A 53 11.19 -3.21 22.27
C VAL A 53 9.95 -3.79 21.60
N ASN A 54 9.63 -5.04 21.90
CA ASN A 54 8.43 -5.69 21.34
C ASN A 54 7.12 -5.10 21.89
N HIS A 55 7.15 -4.55 23.10
CA HIS A 55 6.03 -3.88 23.74
C HIS A 55 6.52 -2.75 24.65
N LYS A 56 6.25 -1.50 24.24
CA LYS A 56 6.62 -0.32 25.04
C LYS A 56 5.59 -0.10 26.13
N ARG A 57 5.96 -0.43 27.39
CA ARG A 57 5.12 -0.20 28.56
C ARG A 57 5.21 1.27 29.04
N PRO A 58 4.12 1.84 29.61
CA PRO A 58 4.19 3.14 30.28
C PRO A 58 5.24 3.12 31.41
N LEU A 59 5.98 4.22 31.58
CA LEU A 59 7.02 4.31 32.62
C LEU A 59 6.49 4.01 34.04
N SER A 60 5.24 4.33 34.32
CA SER A 60 4.56 4.02 35.60
C SER A 60 4.34 2.52 35.83
N HIS A 61 4.53 1.68 34.82
CA HIS A 61 4.37 0.22 34.90
C HIS A 61 5.72 -0.52 34.87
N LEU A 62 6.82 0.22 34.96
CA LEU A 62 8.18 -0.34 34.97
C LEU A 62 8.77 -0.21 36.38
N LEU A 63 9.50 -1.25 36.81
CA LEU A 63 10.35 -1.17 38.00
C LEU A 63 11.62 -0.39 37.66
N ASP A 64 12.29 0.17 38.70
CA ASP A 64 13.52 0.96 38.48
C ASP A 64 14.61 0.17 37.75
N GLU A 65 14.73 -1.12 38.00
CA GLU A 65 15.66 -2.04 37.33
C GLU A 65 15.25 -2.39 35.88
N GLU A 66 14.04 -2.11 35.47
CA GLU A 66 13.54 -2.32 34.11
C GLU A 66 13.69 -1.08 33.22
N LEU A 67 14.09 0.06 33.82
CA LEU A 67 14.25 1.32 33.09
C LEU A 67 15.50 1.29 32.22
N ALA A 68 15.36 1.66 30.96
CA ALA A 68 16.51 1.91 30.09
C ALA A 68 17.35 3.09 30.63
N PRO A 69 18.67 3.05 30.52
CA PRO A 69 19.52 4.17 30.93
C PRO A 69 19.17 5.42 30.09
N ARG A 70 19.11 6.59 30.72
CA ARG A 70 18.79 7.84 30.00
C ARG A 70 19.89 8.24 28.99
N ARG A 71 21.11 7.83 29.23
CA ARG A 71 22.29 8.08 28.38
C ARG A 71 23.25 6.90 28.48
N LEU A 72 23.93 6.61 27.35
CA LEU A 72 24.95 5.57 27.29
C LEU A 72 26.10 6.05 26.38
N GLY A 73 27.33 5.96 26.85
CA GLY A 73 28.48 6.46 26.10
C GLY A 73 28.39 7.93 25.63
N GLY A 74 27.64 8.76 26.40
CA GLY A 74 27.41 10.17 26.05
C GLY A 74 26.21 10.43 25.14
N TYR A 75 25.59 9.42 24.54
CA TYR A 75 24.41 9.56 23.69
C TYR A 75 23.12 9.40 24.50
N PRO A 76 22.05 10.13 24.18
CA PRO A 76 20.74 9.88 24.77
C PRO A 76 20.22 8.51 24.30
N VAL A 77 19.51 7.81 25.18
CA VAL A 77 18.82 6.56 24.88
C VAL A 77 17.31 6.87 24.79
N HIS A 78 16.69 6.40 23.71
CA HIS A 78 15.27 6.56 23.47
C HIS A 78 14.64 5.20 23.16
N VAL A 79 13.63 4.82 23.95
CA VAL A 79 12.93 3.55 23.78
C VAL A 79 11.75 3.74 22.85
N MET A 80 11.67 2.94 21.80
CA MET A 80 10.56 2.93 20.84
C MET A 80 10.00 1.51 20.71
N GLN A 81 8.74 1.42 20.29
CA GLN A 81 8.14 0.17 19.88
C GLN A 81 8.76 -0.27 18.55
N ALA A 82 9.19 -1.53 18.45
CA ALA A 82 9.57 -2.13 17.18
C ALA A 82 8.32 -2.38 16.32
N ASP A 83 8.40 -2.10 15.02
CA ASP A 83 7.35 -2.54 14.10
C ASP A 83 7.29 -4.07 14.02
N PRO A 84 6.14 -4.67 13.60
CA PRO A 84 5.98 -6.11 13.59
C PRO A 84 6.99 -6.86 12.73
N LEU A 85 7.40 -6.27 11.60
CA LEU A 85 8.42 -6.88 10.72
C LEU A 85 9.77 -6.97 11.43
N ARG A 86 10.16 -5.91 12.14
CA ARG A 86 11.40 -5.89 12.93
C ARG A 86 11.33 -6.87 14.09
N GLN A 87 10.18 -6.97 14.77
CA GLN A 87 9.96 -7.99 15.81
C GLN A 87 10.15 -9.40 15.23
N LEU A 88 9.53 -9.69 14.08
CA LEU A 88 9.65 -11.00 13.43
C LEU A 88 11.10 -11.32 13.05
N GLN A 89 11.81 -10.37 12.43
CA GLN A 89 13.21 -10.55 12.00
C GLN A 89 14.18 -10.85 13.15
N GLU A 90 13.98 -10.22 14.30
CA GLU A 90 14.93 -10.33 15.42
C GLU A 90 14.53 -11.43 16.42
N LEU A 91 13.25 -11.79 16.52
CA LEU A 91 12.76 -12.78 17.47
C LEU A 91 12.57 -14.18 16.86
N ASP A 92 12.46 -14.28 15.54
CA ASP A 92 12.34 -15.54 14.80
C ASP A 92 13.51 -15.70 13.79
N ALA A 93 14.52 -16.48 14.18
CA ALA A 93 15.67 -16.75 13.32
C ALA A 93 15.29 -17.41 11.98
N ALA A 94 14.27 -18.27 11.96
CA ALA A 94 13.79 -18.88 10.72
C ALA A 94 13.05 -17.87 9.82
N ALA A 95 12.37 -16.91 10.39
CA ALA A 95 11.81 -15.79 9.63
C ALA A 95 12.91 -14.89 9.06
N LYS A 96 13.96 -14.62 9.83
CA LYS A 96 15.12 -13.86 9.37
C LYS A 96 15.78 -14.52 8.16
N ASP A 97 16.01 -15.84 8.20
CA ASP A 97 16.58 -16.59 7.08
C ASP A 97 15.66 -16.60 5.86
N ARG A 98 14.34 -16.70 6.03
CA ARG A 98 13.38 -16.60 4.92
C ARG A 98 13.41 -15.24 4.24
N LEU A 99 13.48 -14.16 5.01
CA LEU A 99 13.56 -12.78 4.49
C LEU A 99 14.92 -12.52 3.81
N ALA A 100 16.03 -13.05 4.35
CA ALA A 100 17.36 -12.97 3.73
C ALA A 100 17.41 -13.76 2.40
N THR A 101 16.73 -14.90 2.31
CA THR A 101 16.63 -15.68 1.08
C THR A 101 15.81 -14.93 0.01
N ALA A 102 14.81 -14.17 0.40
CA ALA A 102 14.04 -13.32 -0.51
C ALA A 102 14.90 -12.22 -1.15
N ALA A 103 15.89 -11.67 -0.43
CA ALA A 103 16.81 -10.65 -0.95
C ALA A 103 17.75 -11.16 -2.06
N SER A 104 17.98 -12.48 -2.16
CA SER A 104 18.79 -13.13 -3.23
C SER A 104 17.92 -13.75 -4.34
N ALA A 105 16.63 -13.48 -4.35
CA ALA A 105 15.68 -14.09 -5.27
C ALA A 105 15.90 -13.64 -6.72
N THR A 106 15.70 -14.56 -7.66
CA THR A 106 15.69 -14.27 -9.09
C THR A 106 14.26 -14.22 -9.60
N TYR A 107 13.97 -13.29 -10.50
CA TYR A 107 12.65 -13.13 -11.09
C TYR A 107 12.70 -13.34 -12.60
N THR A 108 11.64 -13.92 -13.16
CA THR A 108 11.60 -14.35 -14.56
C THR A 108 10.72 -13.46 -15.45
N TYR A 109 10.18 -12.36 -14.88
CA TYR A 109 9.35 -11.43 -15.64
C TYR A 109 10.09 -10.91 -16.87
N ARG A 110 9.36 -10.83 -17.99
CA ARG A 110 9.81 -10.18 -19.23
C ARG A 110 8.71 -9.27 -19.75
N PRO A 111 9.04 -8.04 -20.15
CA PRO A 111 8.09 -7.12 -20.76
C PRO A 111 7.46 -7.73 -22.02
N ILE A 112 6.23 -7.35 -22.31
CA ILE A 112 5.54 -7.73 -23.54
C ILE A 112 6.27 -7.08 -24.73
N GLU A 113 6.51 -7.85 -25.78
CA GLU A 113 7.14 -7.35 -27.00
C GLU A 113 6.34 -6.19 -27.61
N GLY A 114 7.04 -5.14 -28.05
CA GLY A 114 6.44 -3.92 -28.58
C GLY A 114 5.93 -2.94 -27.51
N ASN A 115 6.03 -3.29 -26.24
CA ASN A 115 5.75 -2.49 -25.05
C ASN A 115 4.57 -1.49 -25.23
N PRO A 116 3.31 -1.97 -25.28
CA PRO A 116 2.15 -1.12 -25.60
C PRO A 116 1.87 -0.04 -24.55
N ILE A 117 2.56 -0.10 -23.38
CA ILE A 117 2.37 0.82 -22.26
C ILE A 117 3.26 2.07 -22.32
N ASP A 118 4.24 2.12 -23.20
CA ASP A 118 5.26 3.18 -23.19
C ASP A 118 4.75 4.56 -23.64
N LYS A 119 3.65 4.61 -24.35
CA LYS A 119 3.14 5.86 -24.92
C LYS A 119 1.89 6.35 -24.21
N PRO A 120 1.78 7.66 -23.95
CA PRO A 120 0.53 8.23 -23.49
C PRO A 120 -0.55 8.13 -24.56
N VAL A 121 -1.81 8.06 -24.13
CA VAL A 121 -2.99 8.04 -24.98
C VAL A 121 -3.78 9.31 -24.76
N LEU A 122 -4.26 9.92 -25.85
CA LEU A 122 -5.18 11.06 -25.80
C LEU A 122 -6.61 10.55 -25.77
N VAL A 123 -7.25 10.69 -24.62
CA VAL A 123 -8.60 10.21 -24.36
C VAL A 123 -9.62 11.34 -24.51
N SER A 124 -10.56 11.18 -25.44
CA SER A 124 -11.68 12.11 -25.69
C SER A 124 -13.03 11.49 -25.28
N ARG A 125 -13.02 10.60 -24.29
CA ARG A 125 -14.18 9.86 -23.81
C ARG A 125 -14.46 10.18 -22.34
N PRO A 126 -15.63 9.85 -21.82
CA PRO A 126 -15.94 10.13 -20.42
C PRO A 126 -14.95 9.46 -19.46
N LEU A 127 -14.50 10.24 -18.48
CA LEU A 127 -13.77 9.77 -17.30
C LEU A 127 -14.63 10.02 -16.07
N LEU A 128 -14.60 9.06 -15.15
CA LEU A 128 -15.23 9.18 -13.84
C LEU A 128 -14.16 8.97 -12.77
N CYS A 129 -13.83 10.03 -12.03
CA CYS A 129 -12.93 9.98 -10.88
C CYS A 129 -13.76 9.87 -9.60
N HIS A 130 -13.38 8.97 -8.70
CA HIS A 130 -14.06 8.81 -7.43
C HIS A 130 -13.11 8.33 -6.34
N VAL A 131 -13.55 8.38 -5.10
CA VAL A 131 -12.74 7.99 -3.95
C VAL A 131 -13.50 7.05 -3.02
N GLY A 132 -12.77 6.18 -2.34
CA GLY A 132 -13.26 5.38 -1.21
C GLY A 132 -13.00 6.11 0.12
N PRO A 133 -13.84 5.88 1.14
CA PRO A 133 -15.05 5.03 1.13
C PRO A 133 -16.29 5.73 0.56
N ASP A 134 -16.18 6.96 0.06
CA ASP A 134 -17.27 7.87 -0.29
C ASP A 134 -18.14 7.34 -1.43
N ALA A 135 -17.52 6.86 -2.51
CA ALA A 135 -18.22 6.39 -3.71
C ALA A 135 -17.54 5.17 -4.36
N GLY A 136 -16.73 4.42 -3.59
CA GLY A 136 -15.99 3.27 -4.10
C GLY A 136 -16.92 2.21 -4.67
N TRP A 137 -17.70 1.57 -3.82
CA TRP A 137 -18.60 0.48 -4.19
C TRP A 137 -19.72 0.89 -5.15
N PRO A 138 -20.48 1.97 -4.94
CA PRO A 138 -21.56 2.33 -5.87
C PRO A 138 -21.09 2.50 -7.31
N VAL A 139 -19.89 3.07 -7.52
CA VAL A 139 -19.31 3.22 -8.86
C VAL A 139 -18.84 1.89 -9.41
N LEU A 140 -18.10 1.08 -8.62
CA LEU A 140 -17.67 -0.25 -9.02
C LEU A 140 -18.86 -1.13 -9.37
N GLN A 141 -19.91 -1.14 -8.56
CA GLN A 141 -21.13 -1.92 -8.82
C GLN A 141 -21.76 -1.53 -10.17
N ARG A 142 -21.92 -0.23 -10.44
CA ARG A 142 -22.42 0.24 -11.73
C ARG A 142 -21.54 -0.16 -12.89
N PHE A 143 -20.21 -0.11 -12.70
CA PHE A 143 -19.24 -0.53 -13.70
C PHE A 143 -19.38 -2.02 -14.03
N LEU A 144 -19.45 -2.90 -13.03
CA LEU A 144 -19.60 -4.34 -13.20
C LEU A 144 -20.95 -4.68 -13.86
N LYS A 145 -22.04 -4.08 -13.39
CA LYS A 145 -23.37 -4.25 -13.97
C LYS A 145 -23.49 -3.73 -15.42
N ALA A 146 -22.60 -2.85 -15.86
CA ALA A 146 -22.62 -2.33 -17.23
C ALA A 146 -21.87 -3.22 -18.25
N ALA A 147 -21.11 -4.23 -17.81
CA ALA A 147 -20.47 -5.21 -18.71
C ALA A 147 -21.54 -5.99 -19.51
N LYS A 148 -21.25 -6.25 -20.81
CA LYS A 148 -22.22 -6.86 -21.73
C LYS A 148 -21.80 -8.22 -22.24
N LYS A 149 -20.49 -8.44 -22.47
CA LYS A 149 -19.95 -9.65 -23.08
C LYS A 149 -18.79 -10.22 -22.29
N THR A 150 -17.83 -9.37 -21.92
CA THR A 150 -16.58 -9.82 -21.27
C THR A 150 -16.22 -8.94 -20.09
N LEU A 151 -15.61 -9.55 -19.09
CA LEU A 151 -14.98 -8.87 -17.98
C LEU A 151 -13.64 -9.55 -17.70
N SER A 152 -12.54 -8.79 -17.85
CA SER A 152 -11.17 -9.23 -17.53
C SER A 152 -10.72 -8.49 -16.28
N VAL A 153 -10.30 -9.22 -15.25
CA VAL A 153 -9.99 -8.68 -13.92
C VAL A 153 -8.59 -9.11 -13.51
N ALA A 154 -7.82 -8.16 -13.00
CA ALA A 154 -6.62 -8.38 -12.22
C ALA A 154 -6.88 -7.85 -10.82
N ILE A 155 -6.81 -8.70 -9.81
CA ILE A 155 -7.15 -8.34 -8.44
C ILE A 155 -6.22 -9.05 -7.43
N TYR A 156 -5.77 -8.30 -6.44
CA TYR A 156 -4.92 -8.83 -5.39
C TYR A 156 -5.74 -9.57 -4.32
N ASP A 157 -6.73 -8.91 -3.73
CA ASP A 157 -7.56 -9.45 -2.67
C ASP A 157 -9.05 -9.28 -3.00
N PHE A 158 -9.80 -10.40 -2.97
CA PHE A 158 -11.22 -10.44 -3.30
C PHE A 158 -12.00 -11.35 -2.35
N ASN A 159 -12.54 -10.80 -1.28
CA ASN A 159 -13.33 -11.53 -0.30
C ASN A 159 -14.75 -10.96 -0.06
N ALA A 160 -15.09 -9.80 -0.66
CA ALA A 160 -16.40 -9.17 -0.48
C ALA A 160 -17.52 -9.95 -1.17
N ALA A 161 -18.37 -10.62 -0.40
CA ALA A 161 -19.45 -11.48 -0.89
C ALA A 161 -20.48 -10.74 -1.78
N TYR A 162 -20.76 -9.46 -1.52
CA TYR A 162 -21.70 -8.65 -2.33
C TYR A 162 -21.12 -8.30 -3.71
N ILE A 163 -19.78 -8.18 -3.84
CA ILE A 163 -19.11 -8.01 -5.13
C ILE A 163 -19.22 -9.32 -5.92
N ALA A 164 -18.93 -10.47 -5.30
CA ALA A 164 -19.11 -11.78 -5.92
C ALA A 164 -20.54 -12.02 -6.36
N LYS A 165 -21.53 -11.66 -5.53
CA LYS A 165 -22.95 -11.72 -5.88
C LYS A 165 -23.25 -10.87 -7.12
N THR A 166 -22.76 -9.64 -7.17
CA THR A 166 -22.96 -8.74 -8.34
C THR A 166 -22.36 -9.32 -9.62
N LEU A 167 -21.18 -9.93 -9.55
CA LEU A 167 -20.55 -10.60 -10.69
C LEU A 167 -21.41 -11.77 -11.19
N ILE A 168 -21.86 -12.63 -10.27
CA ILE A 168 -22.68 -13.80 -10.59
C ILE A 168 -23.98 -13.36 -11.27
N GLU A 169 -24.73 -12.43 -10.65
CA GLU A 169 -25.99 -11.92 -11.18
C GLU A 169 -25.81 -11.26 -12.56
N SER A 170 -24.73 -10.49 -12.76
CA SER A 170 -24.44 -9.85 -14.04
C SER A 170 -24.09 -10.85 -15.13
N ALA A 171 -23.35 -11.91 -14.80
CA ALA A 171 -22.97 -12.94 -15.74
C ALA A 171 -24.16 -13.85 -16.13
N GLU A 172 -25.00 -14.21 -15.16
CA GLU A 172 -26.21 -15.01 -15.41
C GLU A 172 -27.22 -14.27 -16.28
N ALA A 173 -27.41 -12.95 -16.04
CA ALA A 173 -28.38 -12.13 -16.77
C ALA A 173 -27.98 -11.84 -18.24
N LYS A 174 -26.69 -11.90 -18.59
CA LYS A 174 -26.18 -11.39 -19.87
C LYS A 174 -25.30 -12.35 -20.65
N ASP A 175 -25.12 -13.57 -20.15
CA ASP A 175 -24.17 -14.55 -20.71
C ASP A 175 -22.72 -14.00 -20.78
N LEU A 176 -22.29 -13.37 -19.68
CA LEU A 176 -21.02 -12.67 -19.56
C LEU A 176 -19.87 -13.64 -19.30
N ASP A 177 -18.81 -13.57 -20.09
CA ASP A 177 -17.55 -14.29 -19.84
C ASP A 177 -16.65 -13.47 -18.91
N ILE A 178 -16.16 -14.11 -17.84
CA ILE A 178 -15.31 -13.48 -16.82
C ILE A 178 -13.97 -14.20 -16.77
N THR A 179 -12.88 -13.44 -16.92
CA THR A 179 -11.50 -13.90 -16.71
C THR A 179 -10.89 -13.15 -15.52
N VAL A 180 -10.30 -13.86 -14.56
CA VAL A 180 -9.72 -13.25 -13.37
C VAL A 180 -8.30 -13.79 -13.12
N ASN A 181 -7.35 -12.88 -12.98
CA ASN A 181 -6.05 -13.14 -12.35
C ASN A 181 -6.12 -12.70 -10.91
N TRP A 182 -5.67 -13.53 -10.00
CA TRP A 182 -5.61 -13.21 -8.59
C TRP A 182 -4.32 -13.72 -7.94
N ASP A 183 -3.94 -13.08 -6.84
CA ASP A 183 -2.71 -13.39 -6.13
C ASP A 183 -2.80 -14.73 -5.39
N ASN A 184 -1.67 -15.41 -5.26
CA ASN A 184 -1.55 -16.62 -4.44
C ASN A 184 -1.24 -16.28 -2.98
N THR A 185 -1.80 -15.23 -2.45
CA THR A 185 -1.58 -14.94 -1.02
C THR A 185 -2.07 -16.11 -0.19
N PRO A 186 -1.18 -16.83 0.49
CA PRO A 186 -1.56 -18.03 1.21
C PRO A 186 -2.40 -17.64 2.40
N THR A 187 -3.67 -17.81 2.39
CA THR A 187 -4.45 -17.79 3.64
C THR A 187 -5.51 -16.71 3.84
N ILE A 188 -6.25 -16.35 2.81
CA ILE A 188 -7.57 -15.80 3.12
C ILE A 188 -8.59 -16.90 2.84
N PRO A 189 -9.05 -17.66 3.84
CA PRO A 189 -10.05 -18.73 3.65
C PRO A 189 -11.29 -18.21 2.92
N ASP A 190 -11.72 -16.99 3.23
CA ASP A 190 -12.88 -16.32 2.64
C ASP A 190 -12.70 -16.04 1.15
N GLU A 191 -11.49 -15.68 0.70
CA GLU A 191 -11.19 -15.46 -0.71
C GLU A 191 -11.30 -16.76 -1.50
N THR A 192 -10.67 -17.82 -1.03
CA THR A 192 -10.78 -19.15 -1.64
C THR A 192 -12.22 -19.60 -1.76
N ASP A 193 -13.05 -19.33 -0.76
CA ASP A 193 -14.46 -19.68 -0.77
C ASP A 193 -15.29 -18.77 -1.71
N THR A 194 -14.90 -17.52 -1.86
CA THR A 194 -15.47 -16.60 -2.84
C THR A 194 -15.25 -17.13 -4.26
N PHE A 195 -14.02 -17.48 -4.64
CA PHE A 195 -13.71 -18.04 -5.95
C PHE A 195 -14.37 -19.41 -6.18
N LYS A 196 -14.40 -20.29 -5.20
CA LYS A 196 -15.14 -21.58 -5.25
C LYS A 196 -16.63 -21.35 -5.54
N THR A 197 -17.22 -20.34 -4.90
CA THR A 197 -18.64 -20.01 -5.10
C THR A 197 -18.89 -19.50 -6.52
N ILE A 198 -18.06 -18.60 -7.03
CA ILE A 198 -18.17 -18.07 -8.39
C ILE A 198 -18.01 -19.21 -9.42
N ARG A 199 -16.95 -20.04 -9.31
CA ARG A 199 -16.71 -21.18 -10.21
C ARG A 199 -17.91 -22.13 -10.25
N ARG A 200 -18.49 -22.48 -9.09
CA ARG A 200 -19.64 -23.36 -8.99
C ARG A 200 -20.87 -22.79 -9.71
N LYS A 201 -21.09 -21.47 -9.63
CA LYS A 201 -22.24 -20.79 -10.22
C LYS A 201 -22.07 -20.56 -11.71
N LEU A 202 -20.93 -20.03 -12.14
CA LEU A 202 -20.71 -19.59 -13.51
C LEU A 202 -20.12 -20.68 -14.43
N ARG A 203 -19.46 -21.70 -13.84
CA ARG A 203 -18.90 -22.86 -14.58
C ARG A 203 -18.00 -22.41 -15.75
N GLN A 204 -18.37 -22.73 -16.98
CA GLN A 204 -17.61 -22.46 -18.20
C GLN A 204 -17.47 -20.97 -18.56
N ARG A 205 -18.22 -20.10 -17.91
CA ARG A 205 -18.14 -18.65 -18.10
C ARG A 205 -17.20 -17.94 -17.12
N PHE A 206 -16.56 -18.69 -16.27
CA PHE A 206 -15.59 -18.15 -15.31
C PHE A 206 -14.26 -18.86 -15.45
N HIS A 207 -13.25 -18.10 -15.84
CA HIS A 207 -11.88 -18.54 -16.03
C HIS A 207 -11.00 -17.79 -15.03
N ASP A 208 -10.30 -18.50 -14.18
CA ASP A 208 -9.40 -17.86 -13.24
C ASP A 208 -8.02 -18.53 -13.22
N ALA A 209 -7.00 -17.72 -12.97
CA ALA A 209 -5.64 -18.15 -12.80
C ALA A 209 -5.04 -17.54 -11.53
N ILE A 210 -4.36 -18.37 -10.76
CA ILE A 210 -3.57 -17.94 -9.61
C ILE A 210 -2.19 -17.52 -10.11
N VAL A 211 -1.82 -16.28 -9.87
CA VAL A 211 -0.49 -15.77 -10.17
C VAL A 211 0.44 -16.11 -9.02
N GLN A 212 1.35 -17.05 -9.25
CA GLN A 212 2.36 -17.43 -8.26
C GLN A 212 3.43 -16.35 -8.14
N THR A 213 3.79 -15.98 -6.90
CA THR A 213 4.81 -14.99 -6.57
C THR A 213 5.97 -15.64 -5.81
N GLY A 214 7.12 -14.98 -5.76
CA GLY A 214 8.30 -15.43 -5.03
C GLY A 214 9.52 -15.70 -5.91
N SER A 215 10.57 -16.28 -5.31
CA SER A 215 11.81 -16.62 -6.01
C SER A 215 11.57 -17.62 -7.15
N GLY A 216 12.16 -17.34 -8.32
CA GLY A 216 11.97 -18.13 -9.53
C GLY A 216 10.62 -17.90 -10.22
N ARG A 217 9.81 -16.98 -9.74
CA ARG A 217 8.54 -16.57 -10.33
C ARG A 217 8.69 -15.27 -11.13
N ARG A 218 7.62 -14.86 -11.80
CA ARG A 218 7.62 -13.60 -12.56
C ARG A 218 7.64 -12.38 -11.64
N PHE A 219 6.91 -12.43 -10.54
CA PHE A 219 6.77 -11.34 -9.57
C PHE A 219 7.28 -11.75 -8.19
N ALA A 220 7.73 -10.74 -7.41
CA ALA A 220 8.35 -10.98 -6.11
C ALA A 220 7.37 -11.46 -5.04
N ASN A 221 6.55 -10.53 -4.55
CA ASN A 221 5.74 -10.76 -3.37
C ASN A 221 4.25 -10.71 -3.67
N SER A 222 3.84 -9.98 -4.73
CA SER A 222 2.42 -9.73 -4.96
C SER A 222 2.08 -9.51 -6.44
N TYR A 223 0.97 -10.07 -6.84
CA TYR A 223 0.21 -9.66 -8.02
C TYR A 223 -0.82 -8.62 -7.58
N HIS A 224 -0.36 -7.37 -7.40
CA HIS A 224 -1.04 -6.36 -6.59
C HIS A 224 -1.92 -5.40 -7.41
N GLU A 225 -2.30 -5.78 -8.64
CA GLU A 225 -3.22 -5.00 -9.48
C GLU A 225 -4.64 -4.96 -8.92
N LYS A 226 -5.35 -3.87 -9.21
CA LYS A 226 -6.78 -3.70 -8.99
C LYS A 226 -7.39 -3.05 -10.22
N VAL A 227 -7.53 -3.85 -11.28
CA VAL A 227 -8.01 -3.42 -12.59
C VAL A 227 -9.13 -4.35 -13.08
N ALA A 228 -10.20 -3.78 -13.59
CA ALA A 228 -11.25 -4.52 -14.27
C ALA A 228 -11.54 -3.88 -15.63
N VAL A 229 -11.46 -4.66 -16.71
CA VAL A 229 -11.73 -4.24 -18.09
C VAL A 229 -13.02 -4.88 -18.56
N ARG A 230 -13.98 -4.09 -19.01
CA ARG A 230 -15.23 -4.59 -19.58
C ARG A 230 -15.31 -4.36 -21.08
N ASP A 231 -15.74 -5.39 -21.82
CA ASP A 231 -16.06 -5.33 -23.25
C ASP A 231 -14.93 -4.72 -24.10
N SER A 232 -13.66 -4.84 -23.68
CA SER A 232 -12.48 -4.20 -24.30
C SER A 232 -12.68 -2.71 -24.62
N SER A 233 -13.52 -2.01 -23.86
CA SER A 233 -13.96 -0.65 -24.19
C SER A 233 -13.90 0.34 -23.04
N ALA A 234 -13.88 -0.12 -21.83
CA ALA A 234 -13.74 0.68 -20.62
C ALA A 234 -13.05 -0.14 -19.52
N PHE A 235 -12.39 0.54 -18.61
CA PHE A 235 -11.80 -0.10 -17.43
C PHE A 235 -11.99 0.74 -16.17
N TRP A 236 -12.01 0.06 -15.05
CA TRP A 236 -11.93 0.59 -13.70
C TRP A 236 -10.54 0.27 -13.16
N LEU A 237 -9.88 1.26 -12.53
CA LEU A 237 -8.58 1.12 -11.88
C LEU A 237 -8.64 1.76 -10.51
N SER A 238 -7.99 1.12 -9.53
CA SER A 238 -8.08 1.50 -8.12
C SER A 238 -6.78 1.25 -7.36
N SER A 239 -6.59 2.01 -6.27
CA SER A 239 -5.64 1.67 -5.22
C SER A 239 -6.16 0.57 -4.28
N GLY A 240 -7.47 0.34 -4.23
CA GLY A 240 -8.15 -0.52 -3.27
C GLY A 240 -8.61 -1.87 -3.80
N ASN A 241 -8.57 -2.86 -2.94
CA ASN A 241 -8.98 -4.25 -3.17
C ASN A 241 -10.50 -4.41 -3.28
N TRP A 242 -10.97 -5.63 -3.56
CA TRP A 242 -12.40 -6.00 -3.53
C TRP A 242 -12.78 -6.60 -2.17
N THR A 243 -12.53 -5.83 -1.12
CA THR A 243 -12.79 -6.18 0.28
C THR A 243 -13.78 -5.22 0.91
N LEU A 244 -14.33 -5.59 2.08
CA LEU A 244 -15.21 -4.69 2.83
C LEU A 244 -14.51 -3.38 3.24
N ARG A 245 -13.20 -3.41 3.52
CA ARG A 245 -12.47 -2.22 3.95
C ARG A 245 -12.24 -1.23 2.81
N SER A 246 -11.95 -1.72 1.60
CA SER A 246 -11.64 -0.87 0.44
C SER A 246 -12.87 -0.50 -0.40
N GLN A 247 -13.90 -1.37 -0.41
CA GLN A 247 -15.14 -1.16 -1.17
C GLN A 247 -16.36 -1.42 -0.28
N PRO A 248 -16.56 -0.68 0.83
CA PRO A 248 -17.66 -0.95 1.75
C PRO A 248 -19.01 -0.84 1.06
N ASP A 249 -19.98 -1.71 1.44
CA ASP A 249 -21.33 -1.72 0.92
C ASP A 249 -22.16 -0.55 1.51
N ILE A 250 -21.77 0.68 1.15
CA ILE A 250 -22.39 1.94 1.54
C ILE A 250 -22.50 2.86 0.32
N ASP A 251 -23.42 3.80 0.36
CA ASP A 251 -23.58 4.88 -0.63
C ASP A 251 -23.84 6.23 0.05
N PRO A 252 -22.85 6.80 0.74
CA PRO A 252 -23.06 8.00 1.54
C PRO A 252 -23.31 9.27 0.70
N VAL A 253 -23.07 9.23 -0.61
CA VAL A 253 -23.38 10.35 -1.53
C VAL A 253 -24.88 10.45 -1.75
N GLU A 254 -25.55 9.33 -2.02
CA GLU A 254 -27.01 9.29 -2.23
C GLU A 254 -27.77 9.04 -0.91
N HIS A 255 -27.13 8.34 0.05
CA HIS A 255 -27.68 7.92 1.32
C HIS A 255 -26.74 8.31 2.48
N PRO A 256 -26.72 9.61 2.89
CA PRO A 256 -25.75 10.13 3.88
C PRO A 256 -25.72 9.38 5.20
N GLU A 257 -26.84 8.76 5.61
CA GLU A 257 -26.92 7.96 6.83
C GLU A 257 -26.01 6.73 6.81
N THR A 258 -25.69 6.18 5.62
CA THR A 258 -24.79 5.03 5.47
C THR A 258 -23.33 5.38 5.71
N GLY A 259 -22.99 6.67 5.64
CA GLY A 259 -21.63 7.17 5.81
C GLY A 259 -21.19 7.38 7.27
N ALA A 260 -22.04 7.09 8.26
CA ALA A 260 -21.70 7.31 9.67
C ALA A 260 -20.40 6.58 10.07
N GLY A 261 -19.39 7.36 10.48
CA GLY A 261 -18.09 6.84 10.91
C GLY A 261 -17.23 6.21 9.80
N MET A 262 -17.56 6.41 8.53
CA MET A 262 -16.89 5.71 7.42
C MET A 262 -15.38 5.95 7.37
N TYR A 263 -14.90 7.16 7.66
CA TYR A 263 -13.47 7.48 7.63
C TYR A 263 -12.66 6.83 8.76
N GLY A 264 -13.32 6.40 9.84
CA GLY A 264 -12.68 5.67 10.94
C GLY A 264 -12.73 4.16 10.77
N LYS A 265 -13.45 3.64 9.77
CA LYS A 265 -13.66 2.19 9.55
C LYS A 265 -13.04 1.67 8.26
N TYR A 266 -13.08 2.47 7.20
CA TYR A 266 -12.81 2.03 5.84
C TYR A 266 -11.64 2.78 5.24
N ASN A 267 -11.00 2.15 4.25
CA ASN A 267 -9.80 2.67 3.63
C ASN A 267 -10.09 3.92 2.77
N ARG A 268 -9.21 4.90 2.85
CA ARG A 268 -9.10 5.96 1.86
C ARG A 268 -8.45 5.41 0.60
N GLU A 269 -9.18 5.46 -0.51
CA GLU A 269 -8.75 4.95 -1.82
C GLU A 269 -9.03 5.95 -2.92
N TRP A 270 -8.21 5.93 -3.97
CA TRP A 270 -8.49 6.67 -5.21
C TRP A 270 -8.79 5.69 -6.35
N HIS A 271 -9.78 6.04 -7.15
CA HIS A 271 -10.29 5.21 -8.24
C HIS A 271 -10.57 6.04 -9.48
N VAL A 272 -10.50 5.41 -10.65
CA VAL A 272 -10.89 6.02 -11.91
C VAL A 272 -11.56 5.00 -12.83
N VAL A 273 -12.62 5.43 -13.53
CA VAL A 273 -13.21 4.69 -14.65
C VAL A 273 -12.91 5.45 -15.93
N VAL A 274 -12.30 4.77 -16.91
CA VAL A 274 -11.96 5.34 -18.22
C VAL A 274 -12.71 4.58 -19.30
N SER A 275 -13.49 5.30 -20.10
CA SER A 275 -14.23 4.74 -21.25
C SER A 275 -13.44 4.99 -22.54
N ASP A 276 -12.34 4.28 -22.72
CA ASP A 276 -11.49 4.37 -23.92
C ASP A 276 -11.02 2.98 -24.37
N LYS A 277 -11.23 2.67 -25.66
CA LYS A 277 -10.90 1.36 -26.23
C LYS A 277 -9.40 1.10 -26.30
N GLN A 278 -8.58 2.11 -26.55
CA GLN A 278 -7.15 1.93 -26.71
C GLN A 278 -6.51 1.60 -25.36
N LEU A 279 -6.83 2.38 -24.30
CA LEU A 279 -6.35 2.11 -22.95
C LEU A 279 -6.94 0.82 -22.38
N ALA A 280 -8.23 0.54 -22.60
CA ALA A 280 -8.85 -0.71 -22.17
C ALA A 280 -8.10 -1.92 -22.76
N LYS A 281 -7.76 -1.87 -24.06
CA LYS A 281 -6.98 -2.94 -24.70
C LYS A 281 -5.56 -3.06 -24.14
N VAL A 282 -4.91 -1.97 -23.75
CA VAL A 282 -3.58 -2.04 -23.12
C VAL A 282 -3.67 -2.91 -21.85
N PHE A 283 -4.55 -2.56 -20.90
CA PHE A 283 -4.70 -3.33 -19.66
C PHE A 283 -5.18 -4.76 -19.93
N GLU A 284 -6.14 -4.96 -20.84
CA GLU A 284 -6.61 -6.30 -21.20
C GLU A 284 -5.50 -7.18 -21.76
N THR A 285 -4.57 -6.60 -22.55
CA THR A 285 -3.42 -7.32 -23.10
C THR A 285 -2.50 -7.83 -21.98
N TYR A 286 -2.20 -6.99 -20.97
CA TYR A 286 -1.38 -7.40 -19.84
C TYR A 286 -2.10 -8.43 -18.96
N ILE A 287 -3.39 -8.22 -18.66
CA ILE A 287 -4.20 -9.18 -17.88
C ILE A 287 -4.23 -10.56 -18.59
N ARG A 288 -4.42 -10.57 -19.91
CA ARG A 288 -4.44 -11.81 -20.69
C ARG A 288 -3.06 -12.48 -20.74
N TYR A 289 -2.00 -11.70 -20.94
CA TYR A 289 -0.64 -12.20 -20.90
C TYR A 289 -0.32 -12.86 -19.56
N ASP A 290 -0.63 -12.18 -18.46
CA ASP A 290 -0.40 -12.71 -17.12
C ASP A 290 -1.23 -13.96 -16.85
N PHE A 291 -2.48 -14.02 -17.35
CA PHE A 291 -3.35 -15.20 -17.29
C PHE A 291 -2.72 -16.41 -17.99
N GLU A 292 -2.30 -16.24 -19.23
CA GLU A 292 -1.70 -17.32 -20.02
C GLU A 292 -0.38 -17.81 -19.42
N GLN A 293 0.46 -16.89 -18.91
CA GLN A 293 1.70 -17.29 -18.23
C GLN A 293 1.42 -18.05 -16.93
N SER A 294 0.43 -17.63 -16.15
CA SER A 294 0.06 -18.31 -14.90
C SER A 294 -0.47 -19.72 -15.13
N LEU A 295 -1.21 -19.95 -16.22
CA LEU A 295 -1.65 -21.29 -16.59
C LEU A 295 -0.46 -22.18 -16.96
N ARG A 296 0.53 -21.67 -17.71
CA ARG A 296 1.76 -22.41 -18.06
C ARG A 296 2.58 -22.76 -16.81
N GLU A 297 2.79 -21.77 -15.93
CA GLU A 297 3.48 -22.00 -14.66
C GLU A 297 2.77 -23.09 -13.81
N ALA A 298 1.44 -23.07 -13.78
CA ALA A 298 0.66 -24.07 -13.05
C ALA A 298 0.78 -25.49 -13.67
N GLU A 299 0.94 -25.61 -14.99
CA GLU A 299 1.20 -26.89 -15.66
C GLU A 299 2.61 -27.41 -15.34
N GLU A 300 3.62 -26.54 -15.41
CA GLU A 300 5.00 -26.90 -15.05
C GLU A 300 5.13 -27.33 -13.57
N ASP A 301 4.38 -26.70 -12.68
CA ASP A 301 4.41 -27.01 -11.25
C ASP A 301 3.74 -28.35 -10.90
N ARG A 302 2.88 -28.90 -11.77
CA ARG A 302 2.29 -30.24 -11.56
C ARG A 302 3.35 -31.33 -11.59
N ASP A 303 4.41 -31.12 -12.34
CA ASP A 303 5.52 -32.07 -12.51
C ASP A 303 6.65 -31.85 -11.48
N ARG A 304 6.59 -30.74 -10.73
CA ARG A 304 7.56 -30.43 -9.67
C ARG A 304 7.03 -30.87 -8.32
N ALA A 305 7.92 -31.42 -7.46
CA ALA A 305 7.59 -31.65 -6.06
C ALA A 305 7.11 -30.32 -5.45
N ARG A 306 5.89 -30.31 -4.85
CA ARG A 306 5.36 -29.11 -4.20
C ARG A 306 6.37 -28.64 -3.15
N PRO A 307 6.85 -27.37 -3.20
CA PRO A 307 7.61 -26.83 -2.10
C PRO A 307 6.78 -26.94 -0.82
N ALA A 308 7.45 -27.21 0.29
CA ALA A 308 6.78 -27.21 1.59
C ALA A 308 6.03 -25.87 1.76
N VAL A 309 4.76 -25.96 2.16
CA VAL A 309 3.94 -24.78 2.44
C VAL A 309 4.74 -23.92 3.42
N ALA A 310 5.09 -22.70 3.01
CA ALA A 310 5.74 -21.76 3.91
C ALA A 310 4.87 -21.62 5.16
N ALA A 311 5.49 -21.73 6.35
CA ALA A 311 4.76 -21.56 7.60
C ALA A 311 4.05 -20.20 7.56
N ALA A 312 2.75 -20.19 7.86
CA ALA A 312 1.98 -18.95 7.92
C ALA A 312 2.66 -17.96 8.86
N LEU A 313 2.73 -16.69 8.46
CA LEU A 313 3.18 -15.62 9.32
C LEU A 313 2.22 -15.50 10.53
N PRO A 314 2.72 -15.14 11.72
CA PRO A 314 1.87 -15.00 12.89
C PRO A 314 0.88 -13.85 12.70
N ASP A 315 -0.32 -13.98 13.27
CA ASP A 315 -1.22 -12.83 13.41
C ASP A 315 -0.59 -11.75 14.30
N LEU A 316 -1.22 -10.59 14.32
CA LEU A 316 -0.81 -9.45 15.12
C LEU A 316 -1.91 -9.06 16.11
N PHE A 317 -1.54 -8.67 17.32
CA PHE A 317 -2.38 -7.90 18.22
C PHE A 317 -2.13 -6.42 17.99
N VAL A 318 -3.16 -5.69 17.57
CA VAL A 318 -3.10 -4.27 17.24
C VAL A 318 -4.13 -3.54 18.11
N PRO A 319 -3.81 -2.39 18.70
CA PRO A 319 -4.78 -1.58 19.40
C PRO A 319 -6.03 -1.32 18.56
N ILE A 320 -7.21 -1.44 19.16
CA ILE A 320 -8.48 -1.22 18.43
C ILE A 320 -8.50 0.17 17.80
N GLU A 321 -7.91 1.17 18.43
CA GLU A 321 -7.81 2.56 17.94
C GLU A 321 -6.91 2.73 16.69
N ASP A 322 -6.05 1.75 16.38
CA ASP A 322 -5.25 1.73 15.14
C ASP A 322 -6.00 1.03 14.00
N VAL A 323 -7.08 0.32 14.31
CA VAL A 323 -7.99 -0.31 13.34
C VAL A 323 -9.25 0.56 13.14
N LEU A 324 -9.71 1.19 14.22
CA LEU A 324 -10.88 2.05 14.26
C LEU A 324 -10.49 3.40 14.88
N ASP A 325 -10.47 4.47 14.10
CA ASP A 325 -10.17 5.81 14.61
C ASP A 325 -11.38 6.40 15.34
N PRO A 326 -11.37 6.51 16.69
CA PRO A 326 -12.53 7.00 17.45
C PRO A 326 -12.92 8.45 17.10
N ALA A 327 -11.95 9.31 16.77
CA ALA A 327 -12.21 10.69 16.39
C ALA A 327 -12.89 10.76 15.02
N ALA A 328 -12.39 9.97 14.04
CA ALA A 328 -13.00 9.86 12.71
C ALA A 328 -14.37 9.16 12.75
N LEU A 329 -14.59 8.23 13.69
CA LEU A 329 -15.88 7.58 13.92
C LEU A 329 -16.96 8.58 14.40
N ALA A 330 -16.56 9.55 15.25
CA ALA A 330 -17.45 10.57 15.79
C ALA A 330 -17.71 11.73 14.82
N ALA A 331 -16.86 11.90 13.81
CA ALA A 331 -16.99 12.99 12.83
C ALA A 331 -18.21 12.78 11.93
N LYS A 332 -18.91 13.87 11.63
CA LYS A 332 -19.95 13.84 10.58
C LYS A 332 -19.25 13.85 9.22
N PRO A 333 -19.39 12.79 8.41
CA PRO A 333 -18.76 12.76 7.09
C PRO A 333 -19.42 13.76 6.14
N VAL A 334 -18.61 14.40 5.32
CA VAL A 334 -19.06 15.12 4.12
C VAL A 334 -18.57 14.30 2.92
N PRO A 335 -19.42 13.43 2.35
CA PRO A 335 -19.01 12.54 1.28
C PRO A 335 -18.60 13.32 0.03
N VAL A 336 -17.55 12.85 -0.63
CA VAL A 336 -17.07 13.44 -1.88
C VAL A 336 -17.76 12.77 -3.05
N ALA A 337 -18.61 13.49 -3.74
CA ALA A 337 -19.28 13.01 -4.94
C ALA A 337 -18.27 12.73 -6.07
N PRO A 338 -18.50 11.72 -6.92
CA PRO A 338 -17.67 11.46 -8.08
C PRO A 338 -17.59 12.66 -9.04
N LEU A 339 -16.42 12.87 -9.63
CA LEU A 339 -16.23 13.81 -10.73
C LEU A 339 -16.45 13.09 -12.05
N ASN A 340 -17.48 13.48 -12.78
CA ASN A 340 -17.73 12.99 -14.13
C ASN A 340 -17.27 14.03 -15.15
N LEU A 341 -16.27 13.69 -15.97
CA LEU A 341 -15.83 14.53 -17.07
C LEU A 341 -16.44 14.00 -18.38
N PRO A 342 -17.34 14.79 -19.02
CA PRO A 342 -17.94 14.40 -20.28
C PRO A 342 -16.93 14.43 -21.44
N SER A 343 -17.31 13.88 -22.59
CA SER A 343 -16.46 13.76 -23.78
C SER A 343 -16.21 15.05 -24.56
N ASP A 344 -16.89 16.13 -24.22
CA ASP A 344 -16.81 17.43 -24.89
C ASP A 344 -15.75 18.40 -24.31
N GLY A 345 -15.11 18.01 -23.20
CA GLY A 345 -14.07 18.79 -22.50
C GLY A 345 -12.67 18.78 -23.14
N GLY A 346 -12.49 18.23 -24.35
CA GLY A 346 -11.20 18.08 -25.00
C GLY A 346 -10.48 16.77 -24.66
N ALA A 347 -9.38 16.50 -25.35
CA ALA A 347 -8.58 15.31 -25.15
C ALA A 347 -7.72 15.42 -23.87
N ILE A 348 -7.73 14.36 -23.06
CA ILE A 348 -6.94 14.23 -21.83
C ILE A 348 -5.78 13.27 -22.09
N GLU A 349 -4.56 13.73 -21.83
CA GLU A 349 -3.38 12.87 -21.91
C GLU A 349 -3.32 11.93 -20.71
N ILE A 350 -3.31 10.64 -20.96
CA ILE A 350 -3.20 9.58 -19.96
C ILE A 350 -2.04 8.66 -20.29
N GLN A 351 -1.06 8.58 -19.39
CA GLN A 351 0.04 7.63 -19.46
C GLN A 351 -0.30 6.43 -18.55
N PRO A 352 -0.55 5.24 -19.09
CA PRO A 352 -0.64 4.04 -18.29
C PRO A 352 0.73 3.69 -17.71
N VAL A 353 0.76 3.20 -16.48
CA VAL A 353 1.97 2.73 -15.81
C VAL A 353 1.74 1.37 -15.19
N LEU A 354 2.73 0.50 -15.33
CA LEU A 354 2.75 -0.84 -14.73
C LEU A 354 4.11 -1.09 -14.07
N THR A 355 4.12 -1.86 -13.01
CA THR A 355 5.32 -2.45 -12.46
C THR A 355 5.46 -3.89 -12.98
N PRO A 356 6.66 -4.38 -13.23
CA PRO A 356 7.96 -3.68 -13.20
C PRO A 356 8.31 -2.93 -14.50
N ASP A 357 7.34 -2.70 -15.42
CA ASP A 357 7.60 -2.21 -16.78
C ASP A 357 8.13 -0.77 -16.85
N ASN A 358 7.28 0.23 -16.60
CA ASN A 358 7.61 1.64 -16.82
C ASN A 358 7.30 2.57 -15.63
N TYR A 359 6.84 2.03 -14.51
CA TYR A 359 6.36 2.82 -13.37
C TYR A 359 7.43 3.77 -12.83
N VAL A 360 8.63 3.26 -12.52
CA VAL A 360 9.70 4.07 -11.92
C VAL A 360 10.08 5.24 -12.81
N ASP A 361 10.30 5.01 -14.10
CA ASP A 361 10.69 6.07 -15.04
C ASP A 361 9.62 7.14 -15.20
N ARG A 362 8.36 6.74 -15.31
CA ARG A 362 7.24 7.66 -15.53
C ARG A 362 6.91 8.46 -14.28
N VAL A 363 6.93 7.82 -13.11
CA VAL A 363 6.66 8.49 -11.83
C VAL A 363 7.83 9.40 -11.43
N THR A 364 9.08 8.98 -11.66
CA THR A 364 10.25 9.86 -11.49
C THR A 364 10.13 11.11 -12.35
N SER A 365 9.74 10.96 -13.62
CA SER A 365 9.53 12.08 -14.54
C SER A 365 8.40 13.01 -14.08
N LEU A 366 7.31 12.46 -13.52
CA LEU A 366 6.21 13.25 -12.96
C LEU A 366 6.68 14.09 -11.78
N LEU A 367 7.44 13.50 -10.85
CA LEU A 367 7.99 14.20 -9.68
C LEU A 367 9.03 15.25 -10.07
N ALA A 368 9.97 14.91 -10.96
CA ALA A 368 11.01 15.82 -11.42
C ALA A 368 10.47 17.08 -12.13
N ALA A 369 9.25 16.99 -12.69
CA ALA A 369 8.57 18.12 -13.32
C ALA A 369 7.93 19.09 -12.32
N ALA A 370 7.88 18.77 -11.02
CA ALA A 370 7.25 19.59 -9.98
C ALA A 370 7.91 20.97 -9.82
N LYS A 371 7.07 22.02 -9.78
CA LYS A 371 7.50 23.42 -9.66
C LYS A 371 6.82 24.20 -8.54
N ARG A 372 5.66 23.74 -8.06
CA ARG A 372 4.83 24.48 -7.10
C ARG A 372 4.32 23.63 -5.96
N SER A 373 3.86 22.41 -6.26
CA SER A 373 3.28 21.56 -5.24
C SER A 373 3.40 20.06 -5.55
N VAL A 374 3.61 19.26 -4.51
CA VAL A 374 3.56 17.80 -4.56
C VAL A 374 2.75 17.32 -3.35
N PHE A 375 1.58 16.73 -3.60
CA PHE A 375 0.73 16.14 -2.57
C PHE A 375 0.68 14.64 -2.78
N MET A 376 1.03 13.88 -1.75
CA MET A 376 1.15 12.43 -1.80
C MET A 376 0.38 11.77 -0.67
N GLN A 377 -0.32 10.69 -0.98
CA GLN A 377 -1.02 9.88 0.01
C GLN A 377 -0.71 8.41 -0.25
N PHE A 378 -0.01 7.78 0.70
CA PHE A 378 0.50 6.42 0.54
C PHE A 378 0.28 5.60 1.81
N ALA A 379 0.01 4.30 1.64
CA ALA A 379 0.01 3.37 2.76
C ALA A 379 1.36 3.41 3.48
N TYR A 380 2.47 3.37 2.72
CA TYR A 380 3.82 3.54 3.25
C TYR A 380 4.83 3.95 2.16
N ILE A 381 5.97 4.44 2.61
CA ILE A 381 7.17 4.69 1.80
C ILE A 381 8.35 4.05 2.53
N ASN A 382 8.91 2.99 1.97
CA ASN A 382 10.06 2.30 2.53
C ASN A 382 11.37 2.88 1.99
N TYR A 383 12.39 2.91 2.82
CA TYR A 383 13.77 3.12 2.40
C TYR A 383 14.44 1.75 2.23
N SER A 384 15.38 1.62 1.31
CA SER A 384 16.14 0.39 1.09
C SER A 384 17.64 0.66 1.03
N ASP A 385 18.41 -0.22 1.64
CA ASP A 385 19.87 -0.26 1.51
C ASP A 385 20.33 -1.37 0.54
N ASP A 386 19.38 -2.10 -0.08
CA ASP A 386 19.68 -3.14 -1.06
C ASP A 386 20.12 -2.51 -2.39
N ALA A 387 21.26 -2.95 -2.92
CA ALA A 387 21.76 -2.49 -4.22
C ALA A 387 20.81 -2.84 -5.38
N ALA A 388 20.02 -3.91 -5.27
CA ALA A 388 19.01 -4.29 -6.25
C ALA A 388 17.85 -3.26 -6.34
N ASP A 389 17.68 -2.42 -5.33
CA ASP A 389 16.66 -1.38 -5.27
C ASP A 389 17.14 -0.01 -5.80
N ALA A 390 18.34 0.05 -6.39
CA ALA A 390 18.93 1.31 -6.86
C ALA A 390 17.99 2.16 -7.75
N PRO A 391 17.19 1.63 -8.69
CA PRO A 391 16.24 2.45 -9.46
C PRO A 391 15.13 3.06 -8.60
N PHE A 392 14.60 2.33 -7.62
CA PHE A 392 13.65 2.85 -6.65
C PHE A 392 14.29 3.92 -5.76
N MET A 393 15.52 3.70 -5.30
CA MET A 393 16.23 4.68 -4.49
C MET A 393 16.54 5.97 -5.25
N ALA A 394 16.82 5.89 -6.56
CA ALA A 394 16.97 7.07 -7.40
C ALA A 394 15.65 7.88 -7.49
N MET A 395 14.50 7.22 -7.58
CA MET A 395 13.18 7.88 -7.52
C MET A 395 12.95 8.53 -6.15
N LEU A 396 13.31 7.86 -5.05
CA LEU A 396 13.24 8.43 -3.69
C LEU A 396 14.18 9.64 -3.51
N ASP A 397 15.34 9.65 -4.13
CA ASP A 397 16.26 10.80 -4.09
C ASP A 397 15.67 12.03 -4.78
N VAL A 398 14.90 11.86 -5.85
CA VAL A 398 14.12 12.97 -6.46
C VAL A 398 13.08 13.49 -5.47
N LEU A 399 12.32 12.61 -4.81
CA LEU A 399 11.36 13.04 -3.78
C LEU A 399 12.07 13.74 -2.62
N LYS A 400 13.19 13.19 -2.12
CA LYS A 400 13.98 13.80 -1.05
C LYS A 400 14.38 15.24 -1.41
N ALA A 401 14.92 15.44 -2.62
CA ALA A 401 15.28 16.78 -3.11
C ALA A 401 14.08 17.73 -3.12
N ILE A 402 12.90 17.27 -3.53
CA ILE A 402 11.66 18.06 -3.50
C ILE A 402 11.28 18.42 -2.05
N THR A 403 11.34 17.48 -1.11
CA THR A 403 10.97 17.74 0.30
C THR A 403 11.86 18.80 0.98
N THR A 404 13.04 19.07 0.43
CA THR A 404 14.00 20.04 0.97
C THR A 404 13.91 21.44 0.32
N ARG A 405 13.02 21.60 -0.65
CA ARG A 405 12.78 22.87 -1.35
C ARG A 405 11.68 23.67 -0.67
N ASP A 406 11.98 24.92 -0.31
CA ASP A 406 11.02 25.85 0.29
C ASP A 406 10.03 26.47 -0.73
N ASP A 407 10.36 26.40 -2.04
CA ASP A 407 9.54 26.92 -3.13
C ASP A 407 8.51 25.90 -3.68
N ILE A 408 8.47 24.68 -3.13
CA ILE A 408 7.48 23.66 -3.46
C ILE A 408 6.67 23.31 -2.21
N ASP A 409 5.34 23.52 -2.23
CA ASP A 409 4.42 23.03 -1.19
C ASP A 409 4.34 21.50 -1.25
N THR A 410 5.13 20.85 -0.41
CA THR A 410 5.20 19.39 -0.36
C THR A 410 4.48 18.87 0.88
N ARG A 411 3.49 17.98 0.70
CA ARG A 411 2.74 17.36 1.78
C ARG A 411 2.57 15.88 1.51
N ILE A 412 2.85 15.05 2.51
CA ILE A 412 2.81 13.58 2.41
C ILE A 412 2.01 13.02 3.57
N ILE A 413 0.93 12.31 3.29
CA ILE A 413 0.18 11.53 4.27
C ILE A 413 0.58 10.07 4.12
N VAL A 414 0.92 9.44 5.24
CA VAL A 414 1.17 7.99 5.32
C VAL A 414 0.20 7.33 6.31
N ASP A 415 -0.01 6.02 6.18
CA ASP A 415 -0.80 5.30 7.16
C ASP A 415 -0.12 5.34 8.54
N ARG A 416 -0.95 5.46 9.59
CA ARG A 416 -0.49 5.61 10.97
C ARG A 416 0.30 4.42 11.49
N ARG A 417 -0.01 3.20 11.02
CA ARG A 417 0.48 1.95 11.63
C ARG A 417 2.00 1.89 11.75
N ASP A 418 2.75 2.22 10.72
CA ASP A 418 4.22 2.18 10.76
C ASP A 418 4.88 3.54 10.51
N ALA A 419 4.09 4.61 10.57
CA ALA A 419 4.54 5.95 10.21
C ALA A 419 5.82 6.39 10.93
N ALA A 420 5.90 6.20 12.26
CA ALA A 420 7.06 6.63 13.04
C ALA A 420 8.34 5.88 12.63
N ALA A 421 8.28 4.56 12.44
CA ALA A 421 9.42 3.77 12.04
C ALA A 421 9.90 4.15 10.62
N LYS A 422 8.98 4.15 9.65
CA LYS A 422 9.31 4.41 8.23
C LYS A 422 9.73 5.85 7.97
N VAL A 423 8.98 6.82 8.49
CA VAL A 423 9.35 8.25 8.37
C VAL A 423 10.63 8.56 9.12
N GLY A 424 10.88 7.93 10.28
CA GLY A 424 12.13 8.08 11.02
C GLY A 424 13.36 7.67 10.18
N VAL A 425 13.25 6.58 9.43
CA VAL A 425 14.32 6.16 8.48
C VAL A 425 14.49 7.19 7.37
N LEU A 426 13.41 7.69 6.75
CA LEU A 426 13.49 8.72 5.71
C LEU A 426 14.16 10.00 6.24
N VAL A 427 13.77 10.48 7.43
CA VAL A 427 14.36 11.66 8.08
C VAL A 427 15.84 11.47 8.38
N LYS A 428 16.24 10.29 8.86
CA LYS A 428 17.64 9.90 9.08
C LYS A 428 18.47 10.03 7.78
N HIS A 429 17.85 9.79 6.63
CA HIS A 429 18.45 9.90 5.30
C HIS A 429 18.26 11.28 4.62
N GLY A 430 17.76 12.28 5.35
CA GLY A 430 17.73 13.69 4.93
C GLY A 430 16.42 14.18 4.33
N PHE A 431 15.34 13.44 4.43
CA PHE A 431 14.00 13.95 4.10
C PHE A 431 13.56 15.02 5.11
N ASN A 432 12.76 15.99 4.65
CA ASN A 432 12.17 16.98 5.53
C ASN A 432 11.00 16.41 6.31
N GLN A 433 11.14 16.28 7.63
CA GLN A 433 10.06 15.76 8.47
C GLN A 433 8.79 16.62 8.47
N ALA A 434 8.90 17.91 8.21
CA ALA A 434 7.76 18.83 8.26
C ALA A 434 6.71 18.55 7.18
N VAL A 435 7.08 17.84 6.11
CA VAL A 435 6.16 17.50 5.03
C VAL A 435 5.29 16.28 5.33
N PHE A 436 5.60 15.52 6.40
CA PHE A 436 4.90 14.27 6.72
C PHE A 436 3.82 14.46 7.77
N ARG A 437 2.68 13.83 7.53
CA ARG A 437 1.63 13.57 8.50
C ARG A 437 1.19 12.11 8.41
N GLN A 438 0.56 11.61 9.46
CA GLN A 438 -0.05 10.29 9.49
C GLN A 438 -1.57 10.37 9.59
N GLN A 439 -2.25 9.38 9.03
CA GLN A 439 -3.70 9.22 9.14
C GLN A 439 -4.03 7.72 9.20
N THR A 440 -5.09 7.35 9.91
CA THR A 440 -5.57 5.96 9.99
C THR A 440 -6.28 5.57 8.69
N ASN A 441 -6.17 4.30 8.29
CA ASN A 441 -6.83 3.72 7.11
C ASN A 441 -6.42 4.37 5.78
N ILE A 442 -5.18 4.77 5.62
CA ILE A 442 -4.63 5.20 4.34
C ILE A 442 -4.11 3.99 3.58
N HIS A 443 -4.84 3.60 2.56
CA HIS A 443 -4.41 2.55 1.63
C HIS A 443 -4.16 3.08 0.21
N ASN A 444 -4.42 4.34 -0.04
CA ASN A 444 -4.16 5.01 -1.30
C ASN A 444 -2.67 5.02 -1.70
N LYS A 445 -2.38 5.12 -3.00
CA LYS A 445 -1.06 5.31 -3.59
C LYS A 445 -1.17 6.37 -4.69
N GLY A 446 -1.51 7.58 -4.27
CA GLY A 446 -1.83 8.70 -5.16
C GLY A 446 -0.90 9.89 -5.01
N ILE A 447 -0.65 10.59 -6.12
CA ILE A 447 0.16 11.82 -6.17
C ILE A 447 -0.57 12.88 -6.98
N VAL A 448 -0.56 14.12 -6.50
CA VAL A 448 -0.96 15.30 -7.30
C VAL A 448 0.23 16.23 -7.42
N VAL A 449 0.58 16.62 -8.65
CA VAL A 449 1.69 17.51 -8.96
C VAL A 449 1.19 18.78 -9.61
N ASP A 450 1.53 19.95 -9.05
CA ASP A 450 1.27 21.29 -9.57
C ASP A 450 -0.21 21.61 -9.90
N GLY A 451 -1.16 20.84 -9.36
CA GLY A 451 -2.57 20.92 -9.73
C GLY A 451 -2.82 20.61 -11.22
N LYS A 452 -2.01 19.77 -11.85
CA LYS A 452 -2.08 19.44 -13.28
C LYS A 452 -1.90 17.95 -13.60
N GLY A 453 -1.02 17.27 -12.88
CA GLY A 453 -0.72 15.86 -13.04
C GLY A 453 -1.21 15.06 -11.85
N VAL A 454 -1.83 13.91 -12.09
CA VAL A 454 -2.30 13.00 -11.05
C VAL A 454 -1.78 11.61 -11.33
N LEU A 455 -1.23 10.94 -10.33
CA LEU A 455 -1.04 9.49 -10.32
C LEU A 455 -2.17 8.86 -9.50
N VAL A 456 -2.90 7.92 -10.09
CA VAL A 456 -3.76 6.96 -9.39
C VAL A 456 -3.15 5.59 -9.58
N SER A 457 -2.81 4.88 -8.52
CA SER A 457 -2.04 3.63 -8.63
C SER A 457 -2.34 2.66 -7.49
N SER A 458 -1.99 1.39 -7.72
CA SER A 458 -1.97 0.35 -6.68
C SER A 458 -0.57 0.15 -6.06
N ALA A 459 0.50 0.69 -6.67
CA ALA A 459 1.89 0.40 -6.30
C ALA A 459 2.30 1.00 -4.96
N ASN A 460 2.59 0.17 -3.98
CA ASN A 460 3.24 0.57 -2.74
C ASN A 460 4.70 0.98 -2.98
N TRP A 461 5.19 1.96 -2.23
CA TRP A 461 6.55 2.45 -2.41
C TRP A 461 7.56 1.68 -1.57
N SER A 462 7.98 0.56 -2.12
CA SER A 462 9.12 -0.27 -1.70
C SER A 462 9.87 -0.76 -2.93
N GLY A 463 11.08 -1.30 -2.76
CA GLY A 463 11.84 -1.90 -3.86
C GLY A 463 11.02 -2.97 -4.59
N ASP A 464 10.41 -3.90 -3.87
CA ASP A 464 9.55 -4.92 -4.47
C ASP A 464 8.31 -4.34 -5.13
N GLY A 465 7.62 -3.40 -4.45
CA GLY A 465 6.38 -2.81 -4.95
C GLY A 465 6.52 -2.14 -6.32
N VAL A 466 7.62 -1.42 -6.55
CA VAL A 466 7.80 -0.68 -7.81
C VAL A 466 8.71 -1.35 -8.84
N LEU A 467 9.52 -2.35 -8.44
CA LEU A 467 10.49 -2.99 -9.33
C LEU A 467 10.16 -4.44 -9.66
N ARG A 468 9.39 -5.14 -8.83
CA ARG A 468 9.29 -6.60 -8.89
C ARG A 468 7.88 -7.16 -8.71
N ASN A 469 6.96 -6.43 -8.12
CA ASN A 469 5.54 -6.81 -8.05
C ASN A 469 4.81 -6.44 -9.35
N ARG A 470 3.57 -6.89 -9.49
CA ARG A 470 2.68 -6.43 -10.56
C ARG A 470 1.67 -5.45 -9.97
N ASP A 471 1.81 -4.20 -10.33
CA ASP A 471 0.92 -3.10 -9.96
C ASP A 471 0.53 -2.30 -11.20
N ALA A 472 -0.60 -1.59 -11.12
CA ALA A 472 -1.11 -0.76 -12.20
C ALA A 472 -1.40 0.67 -11.74
N GLY A 473 -1.28 1.62 -12.67
CA GLY A 473 -1.64 3.00 -12.41
C GLY A 473 -1.83 3.82 -13.69
N LEU A 474 -2.28 5.05 -13.50
CA LEU A 474 -2.42 6.06 -14.54
C LEU A 474 -1.80 7.36 -14.09
N ILE A 475 -1.00 7.99 -14.96
CA ILE A 475 -0.66 9.41 -14.82
C ILE A 475 -1.61 10.18 -15.76
N ILE A 476 -2.46 11.02 -15.18
CA ILE A 476 -3.50 11.78 -15.89
C ILE A 476 -3.12 13.26 -15.88
N ARG A 477 -3.03 13.88 -17.03
CA ARG A 477 -2.71 15.30 -17.17
C ARG A 477 -3.97 16.12 -17.46
N ASN A 478 -4.65 16.52 -16.39
CA ASN A 478 -5.85 17.34 -16.47
C ASN A 478 -6.04 18.15 -15.17
N ARG A 479 -6.40 19.45 -15.30
CA ARG A 479 -6.52 20.33 -14.14
C ARG A 479 -7.75 20.04 -13.27
N ASP A 480 -8.86 19.67 -13.87
CA ASP A 480 -10.10 19.41 -13.11
C ASP A 480 -9.97 18.11 -12.31
N ILE A 481 -9.35 17.08 -12.90
CA ILE A 481 -9.02 15.83 -12.22
C ILE A 481 -8.01 16.08 -11.09
N ALA A 482 -6.98 16.89 -11.35
CA ALA A 482 -6.01 17.26 -10.33
C ALA A 482 -6.67 18.03 -9.18
N ALA A 483 -7.53 19.01 -9.49
CA ALA A 483 -8.27 19.77 -8.49
C ALA A 483 -9.22 18.88 -7.67
N TYR A 484 -9.82 17.85 -8.28
CA TYR A 484 -10.66 16.88 -7.59
C TYR A 484 -9.88 16.12 -6.52
N TYR A 485 -8.79 15.45 -6.90
CA TYR A 485 -7.99 14.67 -5.94
C TYR A 485 -7.22 15.56 -4.96
N GLU A 486 -6.78 16.75 -5.38
CA GLU A 486 -6.16 17.72 -4.48
C GLU A 486 -7.13 18.18 -3.38
N ARG A 487 -8.40 18.45 -3.71
CA ARG A 487 -9.42 18.79 -2.71
C ARG A 487 -9.60 17.66 -1.69
N VAL A 488 -9.66 16.41 -2.13
CA VAL A 488 -9.75 15.24 -1.24
C VAL A 488 -8.52 15.17 -0.33
N PHE A 489 -7.33 15.30 -0.92
CA PHE A 489 -6.07 15.29 -0.16
C PHE A 489 -6.02 16.41 0.89
N ARG A 490 -6.42 17.63 0.51
CA ARG A 490 -6.42 18.78 1.44
C ARG A 490 -7.41 18.60 2.57
N ASP A 491 -8.59 18.06 2.30
CA ASP A 491 -9.57 17.73 3.34
C ASP A 491 -9.01 16.68 4.32
N ASP A 492 -8.35 15.64 3.81
CA ASP A 492 -7.67 14.66 4.65
C ASP A 492 -6.52 15.31 5.46
N TRP A 493 -5.70 16.16 4.82
CA TRP A 493 -4.58 16.85 5.46
C TRP A 493 -5.02 17.80 6.58
N ASP A 494 -6.05 18.58 6.34
CA ASP A 494 -6.48 19.64 7.25
C ASP A 494 -7.36 19.10 8.41
N ASN A 495 -8.16 18.03 8.16
CA ASN A 495 -9.19 17.57 9.08
C ASN A 495 -8.92 16.20 9.73
N ARG A 496 -8.01 15.38 9.18
CA ARG A 496 -7.80 13.99 9.65
C ARG A 496 -6.35 13.64 9.92
N ALA A 497 -5.43 14.16 9.11
CA ALA A 497 -4.02 13.84 9.26
C ALA A 497 -3.40 14.60 10.44
N THR A 498 -2.63 13.88 11.26
CA THR A 498 -1.94 14.40 12.45
C THR A 498 -0.42 14.35 12.27
N LYS A 499 0.31 15.01 13.19
CA LYS A 499 1.77 14.82 13.26
C LYS A 499 2.09 13.35 13.47
N ILE A 500 3.31 12.95 13.02
CA ILE A 500 3.81 11.61 13.28
C ILE A 500 3.85 11.38 14.80
N ALA A 501 3.20 10.34 15.27
CA ALA A 501 3.20 9.94 16.67
C ALA A 501 3.96 8.62 16.84
N GLU A 502 4.45 8.35 18.05
CA GLU A 502 4.97 7.02 18.36
C GLU A 502 3.89 5.97 18.08
N PRO A 503 4.26 4.82 17.46
CA PRO A 503 3.30 3.78 17.19
C PRO A 503 2.70 3.23 18.47
N GLN A 504 1.42 2.94 18.43
CA GLN A 504 0.78 2.10 19.45
C GLN A 504 1.33 0.66 19.31
N PRO A 505 1.37 -0.12 20.40
CA PRO A 505 2.04 -1.42 20.39
C PRO A 505 1.30 -2.47 19.54
N ALA A 506 1.71 -2.63 18.28
CA ALA A 506 1.39 -3.83 17.51
C ALA A 506 2.38 -4.94 17.92
N MET A 507 1.88 -6.11 18.29
CA MET A 507 2.69 -7.22 18.79
C MET A 507 2.42 -8.49 17.99
N LEU A 508 3.45 -9.34 17.82
CA LEU A 508 3.23 -10.68 17.30
C LEU A 508 2.27 -11.44 18.21
N ALA A 509 1.21 -12.03 17.64
CA ALA A 509 0.22 -12.80 18.38
C ALA A 509 0.71 -14.25 18.52
N PRO A 510 1.00 -14.76 19.75
CA PRO A 510 1.32 -16.15 19.92
C PRO A 510 0.19 -17.07 19.42
N ALA A 511 0.56 -18.21 18.85
CA ALA A 511 -0.41 -19.19 18.37
C ALA A 511 -1.36 -19.60 19.49
N GLY A 512 -2.67 -19.53 19.23
CA GLY A 512 -3.71 -19.90 20.21
C GLY A 512 -3.90 -18.92 21.37
N ALA A 513 -3.15 -17.80 21.44
CA ALA A 513 -3.33 -16.83 22.50
C ALA A 513 -4.66 -16.07 22.35
N ALA A 514 -5.32 -15.80 23.48
CA ALA A 514 -6.51 -14.95 23.52
C ALA A 514 -6.14 -13.49 23.21
N THR A 515 -7.02 -12.78 22.51
CA THR A 515 -6.81 -11.36 22.21
C THR A 515 -6.90 -10.53 23.50
N PRO A 516 -5.86 -9.75 23.84
CA PRO A 516 -5.88 -8.90 25.02
C PRO A 516 -7.02 -7.85 24.97
N PRO A 517 -7.54 -7.41 26.12
CA PRO A 517 -8.52 -6.30 26.16
C PRO A 517 -7.98 -5.04 25.48
N GLY A 518 -8.80 -4.38 24.69
CA GLY A 518 -8.42 -3.17 23.96
C GLY A 518 -7.61 -3.43 22.67
N MET A 519 -7.35 -4.69 22.35
CA MET A 519 -6.63 -5.10 21.12
C MET A 519 -7.59 -5.76 20.13
N ALA A 520 -7.26 -5.69 18.86
CA ALA A 520 -7.82 -6.50 17.80
C ALA A 520 -6.77 -7.52 17.33
N ARG A 521 -7.21 -8.73 16.97
CA ARG A 521 -6.34 -9.70 16.29
C ARG A 521 -6.57 -9.54 14.80
N ILE A 522 -5.52 -9.23 14.07
CA ILE A 522 -5.54 -9.10 12.61
C ILE A 522 -4.46 -9.99 11.98
N SER A 523 -4.71 -10.44 10.77
CA SER A 523 -3.70 -11.20 10.03
C SER A 523 -2.52 -10.31 9.65
N TRP A 524 -1.36 -10.93 9.39
CA TRP A 524 -0.21 -10.22 8.84
C TRP A 524 -0.56 -9.49 7.53
N HIS A 525 -1.34 -10.18 6.68
CA HIS A 525 -1.84 -9.63 5.43
C HIS A 525 -2.70 -8.37 5.67
N ASP A 526 -3.70 -8.43 6.55
CA ASP A 526 -4.55 -7.26 6.85
C ASP A 526 -3.77 -6.10 7.48
N TYR A 527 -2.63 -6.35 8.10
CA TYR A 527 -1.81 -5.29 8.68
C TYR A 527 -1.01 -4.52 7.62
N PHE A 528 -0.43 -5.22 6.64
CA PHE A 528 0.48 -4.62 5.66
C PHE A 528 -0.18 -4.28 4.32
N ASP A 529 -1.27 -4.96 3.97
CA ASP A 529 -1.90 -4.88 2.64
C ASP A 529 -3.35 -4.38 2.66
N SER A 530 -3.88 -4.03 3.85
CA SER A 530 -5.25 -3.50 3.99
C SER A 530 -5.30 -2.00 4.01
#